data_07e73985e35c6d9a577a138670f0a664
#
_entry.id   07e73985e35c6d9a577a138670f0a664
#
_cell.length_a   1.000
_cell.length_b   1.000
_cell.length_c   1.000
_cell.angle_alpha   90.00
_cell.angle_beta   90.00
_cell.angle_gamma   90.00
#
_symmetry.space_group_name_H-M   'P 1'
#
loop_
_entity.id
_entity.type
_entity.pdbx_description
1 polymer ?
#
loop_
_entity_poly.entity_id
_entity_poly.type
_entity_poly.pdbx_seq_one_letter_code
_entity_poly.pdbx_strand_id
1 'polypeptide(L)'
;MLKSNKRVLALATLASFAVSSVAFAQDAGDTASGKRFSVVGGATLLEPTNRSANDGVEVDGGPAPTASVSYNFTDNISAELWGALDKFDHRVRNDAGKVGTVEQQPIALSGQYHFGQADNTFRPFVGLGYHHSNISGEDLNPGGEHVSLSSPKGAIGTVGVDMNITPTWFARADARYLRSRADVNQAGVSTGQELKLDPWTVGVGIGARF
;
A
#
# COMPACT_ATOMS: atom_id res chain seq x y z
N MET A 1 -25.86 27.25 0.58
CA MET A 1 -24.80 27.09 -0.42
C MET A 1 -24.20 25.70 -0.24
N LEU A 2 -24.60 24.75 -1.09
CA LEU A 2 -24.07 23.36 -1.04
C LEU A 2 -22.72 23.33 -1.75
N LYS A 3 -21.64 23.10 -1.02
CA LYS A 3 -20.35 22.75 -1.64
C LYS A 3 -20.42 21.29 -2.10
N SER A 4 -20.51 21.11 -3.41
CA SER A 4 -20.50 19.83 -4.11
C SER A 4 -19.16 19.10 -3.88
N ASN A 5 -19.22 17.94 -3.23
CA ASN A 5 -18.09 17.02 -3.08
C ASN A 5 -17.75 16.36 -4.42
N LYS A 6 -16.86 16.97 -5.20
CA LYS A 6 -16.37 16.44 -6.48
C LYS A 6 -15.30 15.33 -6.33
N ARG A 7 -15.07 14.82 -5.12
CA ARG A 7 -13.96 13.87 -4.82
C ARG A 7 -14.29 12.38 -4.97
N VAL A 8 -15.56 12.01 -5.23
CA VAL A 8 -15.99 10.60 -5.27
C VAL A 8 -15.98 10.00 -6.68
N LEU A 9 -15.79 10.79 -7.74
CA LEU A 9 -15.94 10.31 -9.12
C LEU A 9 -14.62 9.95 -9.83
N ALA A 10 -13.46 10.09 -9.19
CA ALA A 10 -12.16 9.81 -9.81
C ALA A 10 -11.67 8.34 -9.67
N LEU A 11 -12.41 7.48 -8.95
CA LEU A 11 -11.98 6.11 -8.67
C LEU A 11 -12.33 5.08 -9.77
N ALA A 12 -13.03 5.48 -10.83
CA ALA A 12 -13.60 4.54 -11.80
C ALA A 12 -12.80 4.35 -13.10
N THR A 13 -11.68 5.05 -13.31
CA THR A 13 -11.08 5.12 -14.67
C THR A 13 -9.64 4.59 -14.79
N LEU A 14 -9.07 3.92 -13.80
CA LEU A 14 -7.66 3.46 -13.85
C LEU A 14 -7.46 1.93 -13.82
N ALA A 15 -8.47 1.15 -14.13
CA ALA A 15 -8.39 -0.32 -14.19
C ALA A 15 -8.01 -0.88 -15.59
N SER A 16 -7.31 -0.13 -16.42
CA SER A 16 -6.84 -0.63 -17.73
C SER A 16 -5.36 -0.99 -17.67
N PHE A 17 -4.96 -1.90 -16.77
CA PHE A 17 -3.69 -2.58 -16.93
C PHE A 17 -3.89 -3.74 -17.91
N ALA A 18 -3.30 -3.60 -19.11
CA ALA A 18 -3.08 -4.70 -20.02
C ALA A 18 -2.18 -5.74 -19.33
N VAL A 19 -2.79 -6.73 -18.69
CA VAL A 19 -2.11 -7.96 -18.32
C VAL A 19 -1.79 -8.65 -19.64
N SER A 20 -0.57 -8.40 -20.16
CA SER A 20 -0.01 -9.23 -21.19
C SER A 20 -0.06 -10.67 -20.66
N SER A 21 -0.82 -11.50 -21.35
CA SER A 21 -1.03 -12.91 -21.08
C SER A 21 0.31 -13.62 -21.00
N VAL A 22 0.82 -13.80 -19.78
CA VAL A 22 1.82 -14.83 -19.53
C VAL A 22 1.03 -16.12 -19.59
N ALA A 23 1.13 -16.81 -20.72
CA ALA A 23 0.56 -18.13 -20.91
C ALA A 23 1.32 -19.12 -20.03
N PHE A 24 0.94 -19.22 -18.78
CA PHE A 24 1.26 -20.38 -17.96
C PHE A 24 0.26 -21.48 -18.32
N ALA A 25 0.78 -22.68 -18.57
CA ALA A 25 0.04 -23.86 -18.93
C ALA A 25 -1.21 -23.99 -18.01
N GLN A 26 -2.37 -23.96 -18.64
CA GLN A 26 -3.65 -24.21 -18.04
C GLN A 26 -3.70 -25.69 -17.68
N ASP A 27 -3.41 -26.00 -16.41
CA ASP A 27 -3.87 -27.25 -15.85
C ASP A 27 -5.33 -27.06 -15.49
N ALA A 28 -6.19 -27.79 -16.17
CA ALA A 28 -7.65 -27.61 -16.14
C ALA A 28 -8.23 -28.24 -14.87
N GLY A 29 -7.96 -27.63 -13.72
CA GLY A 29 -8.72 -27.90 -12.50
C GLY A 29 -9.76 -26.79 -12.30
N ASP A 30 -11.04 -27.14 -12.25
CA ASP A 30 -12.12 -26.21 -11.91
C ASP A 30 -12.06 -25.70 -10.46
N THR A 31 -10.90 -25.68 -9.83
CA THR A 31 -10.69 -25.33 -8.43
C THR A 31 -9.58 -24.26 -8.26
N ALA A 32 -9.74 -23.39 -7.26
CA ALA A 32 -8.70 -22.47 -6.82
C ALA A 32 -7.65 -23.13 -5.91
N SER A 33 -7.88 -24.38 -5.50
CA SER A 33 -6.97 -25.17 -4.65
C SER A 33 -5.69 -25.57 -5.39
N GLY A 34 -4.58 -25.66 -4.66
CA GLY A 34 -3.29 -26.14 -5.16
C GLY A 34 -2.51 -25.14 -6.00
N LYS A 35 -3.05 -23.94 -6.28
CA LYS A 35 -2.34 -22.88 -7.03
C LYS A 35 -1.26 -22.24 -6.18
N ARG A 36 -0.01 -22.28 -6.68
CA ARG A 36 1.18 -21.90 -5.92
C ARG A 36 1.53 -20.43 -5.96
N PHE A 37 1.14 -19.73 -7.01
CA PHE A 37 1.46 -18.30 -7.18
C PHE A 37 0.18 -17.47 -7.30
N SER A 38 0.24 -16.26 -6.76
CA SER A 38 -0.79 -15.25 -6.97
C SER A 38 -0.15 -13.93 -7.31
N VAL A 39 -0.74 -13.19 -8.24
CA VAL A 39 -0.33 -11.83 -8.59
C VAL A 39 -1.54 -10.93 -8.47
N VAL A 40 -1.39 -9.78 -7.82
CA VAL A 40 -2.45 -8.79 -7.70
C VAL A 40 -1.94 -7.45 -8.21
N GLY A 41 -2.72 -6.80 -9.06
CA GLY A 41 -2.52 -5.40 -9.46
C GLY A 41 -3.71 -4.57 -9.00
N GLY A 42 -3.45 -3.36 -8.51
CA GLY A 42 -4.52 -2.53 -7.98
C GLY A 42 -4.12 -1.10 -7.71
N ALA A 43 -4.97 -0.40 -6.98
CA ALA A 43 -4.74 0.94 -6.50
C ALA A 43 -4.95 1.00 -4.98
N THR A 44 -4.12 1.76 -4.30
CA THR A 44 -4.12 1.91 -2.85
C THR A 44 -4.12 3.39 -2.50
N LEU A 45 -4.97 3.78 -1.54
CA LEU A 45 -4.95 5.08 -0.89
C LEU A 45 -4.10 4.97 0.38
N LEU A 46 -3.21 5.93 0.60
CA LEU A 46 -2.44 6.03 1.83
C LEU A 46 -2.94 7.22 2.62
N GLU A 47 -3.37 6.96 3.87
CA GLU A 47 -3.90 7.95 4.80
C GLU A 47 -2.98 8.04 6.03
N PRO A 48 -2.28 9.18 6.24
CA PRO A 48 -1.49 9.40 7.45
C PRO A 48 -2.38 9.41 8.70
N THR A 49 -1.97 8.73 9.75
CA THR A 49 -2.73 8.68 11.02
C THR A 49 -2.60 9.97 11.83
N ASN A 50 -1.47 10.64 11.74
CA ASN A 50 -1.20 11.88 12.44
C ASN A 50 -1.54 13.09 11.56
N ARG A 51 -2.79 13.54 11.62
CA ARG A 51 -3.11 14.93 11.32
C ARG A 51 -2.56 15.71 12.50
N SER A 52 -1.42 16.37 12.31
CA SER A 52 -0.78 17.14 13.38
C SER A 52 -1.73 18.26 13.79
N ALA A 53 -2.41 18.10 14.92
CA ALA A 53 -3.45 19.02 15.38
C ALA A 53 -2.88 20.32 15.98
N ASN A 54 -1.57 20.51 15.99
CA ASN A 54 -0.98 21.63 16.74
C ASN A 54 -0.32 22.73 15.89
N ASP A 55 -0.13 22.57 14.56
CA ASP A 55 0.54 23.60 13.77
C ASP A 55 -0.10 23.90 12.40
N GLY A 56 -1.40 23.62 12.19
CA GLY A 56 -2.06 23.95 10.93
C GLY A 56 -1.47 23.25 9.70
N VAL A 57 -0.74 22.14 9.86
CA VAL A 57 -0.16 21.37 8.76
C VAL A 57 -1.09 20.23 8.41
N GLU A 58 -1.68 20.28 7.22
CA GLU A 58 -2.46 19.18 6.64
C GLU A 58 -1.58 18.37 5.69
N VAL A 59 -1.55 17.05 5.90
CA VAL A 59 -0.89 16.11 4.98
C VAL A 59 -1.99 15.33 4.27
N ASP A 60 -2.17 15.58 2.98
CA ASP A 60 -3.11 14.85 2.13
C ASP A 60 -2.38 13.65 1.51
N GLY A 61 -2.87 12.44 1.76
CA GLY A 61 -2.45 11.23 1.05
C GLY A 61 -3.07 11.13 -0.34
N GLY A 62 -2.39 10.46 -1.27
CA GLY A 62 -2.86 10.25 -2.63
C GLY A 62 -3.02 8.78 -2.97
N PRO A 63 -3.75 8.45 -4.06
CA PRO A 63 -3.77 7.09 -4.59
C PRO A 63 -2.47 6.80 -5.35
N ALA A 64 -1.97 5.56 -5.22
CA ALA A 64 -0.88 5.05 -6.04
C ALA A 64 -1.23 3.66 -6.58
N PRO A 65 -0.73 3.29 -7.78
CA PRO A 65 -0.81 1.94 -8.28
C PRO A 65 0.08 1.03 -7.42
N THR A 66 -0.45 -0.15 -7.09
CA THR A 66 0.26 -1.14 -6.27
C THR A 66 0.21 -2.51 -6.93
N ALA A 67 1.21 -3.33 -6.63
CA ALA A 67 1.23 -4.72 -7.03
C ALA A 67 1.70 -5.61 -5.89
N SER A 68 1.28 -6.88 -5.94
CA SER A 68 1.84 -7.90 -5.08
C SER A 68 2.02 -9.22 -5.81
N VAL A 69 3.00 -10.00 -5.33
CA VAL A 69 3.23 -11.38 -5.74
C VAL A 69 3.26 -12.22 -4.47
N SER A 70 2.50 -13.32 -4.48
CA SER A 70 2.45 -14.24 -3.34
C SER A 70 2.85 -15.63 -3.76
N TYR A 71 3.56 -16.32 -2.87
CA TYR A 71 3.78 -17.75 -2.94
C TYR A 71 2.89 -18.45 -1.90
N ASN A 72 2.02 -19.34 -2.36
CA ASN A 72 1.09 -20.08 -1.54
C ASN A 72 1.73 -21.42 -1.13
N PHE A 73 2.13 -21.55 0.13
CA PHE A 73 2.66 -22.80 0.70
C PHE A 73 1.55 -23.85 0.80
N THR A 74 0.37 -23.40 1.18
CA THR A 74 -0.88 -24.15 1.22
C THR A 74 -2.01 -23.27 0.69
N ASP A 75 -3.23 -23.79 0.58
CA ASP A 75 -4.40 -22.98 0.22
C ASP A 75 -4.68 -21.84 1.23
N ASN A 76 -4.18 -21.96 2.45
CA ASN A 76 -4.44 -21.02 3.53
C ASN A 76 -3.23 -20.18 3.95
N ILE A 77 -1.99 -20.61 3.65
CA ILE A 77 -0.76 -19.94 4.10
C ILE A 77 0.04 -19.47 2.90
N SER A 78 0.37 -18.19 2.87
CA SER A 78 1.19 -17.59 1.81
C SER A 78 2.22 -16.60 2.36
N ALA A 79 3.25 -16.34 1.57
CA ALA A 79 4.14 -15.19 1.71
C ALA A 79 3.85 -14.22 0.57
N GLU A 80 3.63 -12.95 0.90
CA GLU A 80 3.35 -11.87 -0.05
C GLU A 80 4.47 -10.85 -0.06
N LEU A 81 4.98 -10.53 -1.23
CA LEU A 81 5.75 -9.32 -1.51
C LEU A 81 4.80 -8.30 -2.13
N TRP A 82 4.58 -7.19 -1.44
CA TRP A 82 3.71 -6.09 -1.86
C TRP A 82 4.50 -4.79 -1.99
N GLY A 83 4.12 -3.93 -2.92
CA GLY A 83 4.73 -2.62 -3.04
C GLY A 83 3.95 -1.66 -3.92
N ALA A 84 4.26 -0.38 -3.75
CA ALA A 84 3.80 0.66 -4.64
C ALA A 84 4.66 0.68 -5.92
N LEU A 85 3.99 0.70 -7.08
CA LEU A 85 4.64 0.79 -8.39
C LEU A 85 5.04 2.23 -8.72
N ASP A 86 4.37 3.18 -8.10
CA ASP A 86 4.68 4.61 -8.18
C ASP A 86 4.69 5.19 -6.76
N LYS A 87 5.22 6.39 -6.61
CA LYS A 87 5.32 7.05 -5.33
C LYS A 87 3.97 7.59 -4.87
N PHE A 88 3.71 7.50 -3.58
CA PHE A 88 2.60 8.21 -2.96
C PHE A 88 3.01 9.68 -2.77
N ASP A 89 2.28 10.59 -3.40
CA ASP A 89 2.49 12.02 -3.27
C ASP A 89 1.78 12.53 -2.00
N HIS A 90 2.55 12.97 -1.02
CA HIS A 90 2.04 13.65 0.16
C HIS A 90 2.20 15.16 -0.03
N ARG A 91 1.07 15.87 -0.17
CA ARG A 91 1.07 17.34 -0.22
C ARG A 91 1.03 17.89 1.20
N VAL A 92 2.09 18.56 1.59
CA VAL A 92 2.16 19.28 2.87
C VAL A 92 1.66 20.70 2.64
N ARG A 93 0.59 21.10 3.37
CA ARG A 93 0.00 22.44 3.33
C ARG A 93 0.02 23.04 4.73
N ASN A 94 0.29 24.34 4.82
CA ASN A 94 0.06 25.13 6.01
C ASN A 94 -0.95 26.27 5.69
N ASP A 95 -1.29 27.10 6.67
CA ASP A 95 -2.21 28.23 6.50
C ASP A 95 -1.76 29.23 5.42
N ALA A 96 -0.47 29.24 5.03
CA ALA A 96 0.09 30.08 3.97
C ALA A 96 0.06 29.40 2.58
N GLY A 97 -0.33 28.10 2.48
CA GLY A 97 -0.44 27.38 1.21
C GLY A 97 0.41 26.10 1.15
N LYS A 98 0.79 25.66 -0.06
CA LYS A 98 1.60 24.46 -0.29
C LYS A 98 3.04 24.72 0.16
N VAL A 99 3.53 23.92 1.14
CA VAL A 99 4.90 24.04 1.69
C VAL A 99 5.85 23.09 1.00
N GLY A 100 5.39 21.90 0.57
CA GLY A 100 6.25 20.91 -0.07
C GLY A 100 5.47 19.67 -0.54
N THR A 101 6.20 18.74 -1.16
CA THR A 101 5.70 17.40 -1.51
C THR A 101 6.71 16.39 -1.00
N VAL A 102 6.25 15.40 -0.23
CA VAL A 102 7.05 14.24 0.19
C VAL A 102 6.55 13.03 -0.57
N GLU A 103 7.44 12.34 -1.25
CA GLU A 103 7.16 11.15 -2.02
C GLU A 103 7.59 9.91 -1.23
N GLN A 104 6.70 8.95 -1.06
CA GLN A 104 6.96 7.72 -0.33
C GLN A 104 6.64 6.49 -1.19
N GLN A 105 7.58 5.55 -1.25
CA GLN A 105 7.40 4.28 -1.97
C GLN A 105 7.65 3.10 -1.01
N PRO A 106 6.59 2.51 -0.43
CA PRO A 106 6.69 1.36 0.45
C PRO A 106 6.85 0.05 -0.33
N ILE A 107 7.65 -0.86 0.25
CA ILE A 107 7.72 -2.28 -0.11
C ILE A 107 7.60 -3.10 1.18
N ALA A 108 6.88 -4.22 1.15
CA ALA A 108 6.64 -5.06 2.32
C ALA A 108 6.69 -6.54 1.98
N LEU A 109 7.23 -7.32 2.90
CA LEU A 109 7.17 -8.79 2.89
C LEU A 109 6.32 -9.24 4.08
N SER A 110 5.28 -10.03 3.81
CA SER A 110 4.30 -10.46 4.82
C SER A 110 3.98 -11.93 4.70
N GLY A 111 3.80 -12.61 5.82
CA GLY A 111 3.09 -13.89 5.89
C GLY A 111 1.59 -13.62 6.00
N GLN A 112 0.78 -14.37 5.26
CA GLN A 112 -0.68 -14.23 5.26
C GLN A 112 -1.37 -15.55 5.56
N TYR A 113 -2.51 -15.47 6.23
CA TYR A 113 -3.40 -16.58 6.47
C TYR A 113 -4.79 -16.26 5.90
N HIS A 114 -5.24 -17.09 4.96
CA HIS A 114 -6.55 -17.01 4.32
C HIS A 114 -7.50 -17.99 4.99
N PHE A 115 -8.65 -17.50 5.44
CA PHE A 115 -9.66 -18.31 6.10
C PHE A 115 -10.55 -19.03 5.07
N GLY A 116 -11.09 -20.17 5.47
CA GLY A 116 -12.00 -20.97 4.65
C GLY A 116 -11.29 -21.83 3.60
N GLN A 117 -12.10 -22.42 2.70
CA GLN A 117 -11.60 -23.25 1.61
C GLN A 117 -11.19 -22.40 0.40
N ALA A 118 -10.31 -22.93 -0.47
CA ALA A 118 -9.80 -22.22 -1.62
C ALA A 118 -10.89 -21.71 -2.57
N ASP A 119 -11.98 -22.48 -2.72
CA ASP A 119 -13.09 -22.20 -3.65
C ASP A 119 -14.22 -21.36 -3.02
N ASN A 120 -14.11 -20.95 -1.74
CA ASN A 120 -15.11 -20.08 -1.14
C ASN A 120 -15.17 -18.74 -1.90
N THR A 121 -16.39 -18.26 -2.18
CA THR A 121 -16.60 -16.98 -2.89
C THR A 121 -15.90 -15.84 -2.18
N PHE A 122 -16.00 -15.78 -0.85
CA PHE A 122 -15.31 -14.77 -0.03
C PHE A 122 -14.30 -15.47 0.87
N ARG A 123 -13.05 -15.02 0.79
CA ARG A 123 -11.94 -15.53 1.59
C ARG A 123 -11.30 -14.38 2.36
N PRO A 124 -11.73 -14.11 3.60
CA PRO A 124 -11.05 -13.18 4.47
C PRO A 124 -9.60 -13.63 4.73
N PHE A 125 -8.71 -12.67 4.92
CA PHE A 125 -7.33 -12.97 5.27
C PHE A 125 -6.76 -11.94 6.24
N VAL A 126 -5.72 -12.36 6.97
CA VAL A 126 -4.92 -11.51 7.82
C VAL A 126 -3.44 -11.74 7.48
N GLY A 127 -2.63 -10.71 7.67
CA GLY A 127 -1.19 -10.79 7.41
C GLY A 127 -0.38 -10.01 8.41
N LEU A 128 0.85 -10.46 8.64
CA LEU A 128 1.86 -9.78 9.41
C LEU A 128 3.19 -9.82 8.68
N GLY A 129 3.94 -8.73 8.73
CA GLY A 129 5.21 -8.64 8.03
C GLY A 129 6.06 -7.45 8.43
N TYR A 130 6.97 -7.12 7.54
CA TYR A 130 7.88 -6.00 7.68
C TYR A 130 7.89 -5.18 6.40
N HIS A 131 7.90 -3.85 6.55
CA HIS A 131 7.98 -2.92 5.44
C HIS A 131 9.21 -2.03 5.55
N HIS A 132 9.64 -1.56 4.39
CA HIS A 132 10.63 -0.51 4.20
C HIS A 132 10.08 0.48 3.18
N SER A 133 10.24 1.77 3.43
CA SER A 133 9.77 2.81 2.51
C SER A 133 10.94 3.68 2.08
N ASN A 134 11.09 3.90 0.78
CA ASN A 134 12.00 4.91 0.26
C ASN A 134 11.29 6.27 0.31
N ILE A 135 11.96 7.29 0.87
CA ILE A 135 11.52 8.69 0.82
C ILE A 135 12.39 9.42 -0.19
N SER A 136 11.77 10.29 -0.99
CA SER A 136 12.46 11.19 -1.92
C SER A 136 11.66 12.50 -2.05
N GLY A 137 12.34 13.58 -2.52
CA GLY A 137 11.67 14.87 -2.70
C GLY A 137 11.67 15.75 -1.43
N GLU A 138 12.75 15.75 -0.66
CA GLU A 138 12.91 16.55 0.56
C GLU A 138 13.28 18.01 0.25
N ASP A 139 12.37 18.79 -0.35
CA ASP A 139 12.50 20.25 -0.42
C ASP A 139 11.60 20.90 0.67
N LEU A 140 11.89 20.57 1.94
CA LEU A 140 11.12 21.08 3.07
C LEU A 140 11.58 22.47 3.55
N ASN A 141 12.72 22.99 3.07
CA ASN A 141 13.21 24.31 3.47
C ASN A 141 14.08 24.96 2.38
N PRO A 142 13.50 25.68 1.40
CA PRO A 142 14.27 26.41 0.41
C PRO A 142 15.08 27.53 1.09
N GLY A 143 16.37 27.27 1.39
CA GLY A 143 17.31 28.23 1.98
C GLY A 143 17.71 27.97 3.42
N GLY A 144 17.29 26.87 4.05
CA GLY A 144 17.69 26.41 5.39
C GLY A 144 18.65 25.22 5.37
N GLU A 145 19.10 24.78 6.55
CA GLU A 145 19.91 23.57 6.69
C GLU A 145 19.13 22.34 6.19
N HIS A 146 19.80 21.45 5.44
CA HIS A 146 19.23 20.22 4.92
C HIS A 146 18.80 19.30 6.08
N VAL A 147 17.49 19.16 6.27
CA VAL A 147 16.89 18.16 7.15
C VAL A 147 16.55 16.94 6.29
N SER A 148 17.19 15.81 6.55
CA SER A 148 16.90 14.54 5.88
C SER A 148 16.22 13.56 6.85
N LEU A 149 15.25 12.83 6.35
CA LEU A 149 14.56 11.75 7.06
C LEU A 149 15.18 10.41 6.64
N SER A 150 15.48 9.54 7.60
CA SER A 150 15.85 8.17 7.28
C SER A 150 14.65 7.42 6.70
N SER A 151 14.91 6.43 5.85
CA SER A 151 13.87 5.60 5.25
C SER A 151 13.01 4.93 6.34
N PRO A 152 11.69 5.20 6.41
CA PRO A 152 10.81 4.60 7.40
C PRO A 152 10.73 3.09 7.22
N LYS A 153 10.78 2.37 8.32
CA LYS A 153 10.70 0.90 8.35
C LYS A 153 9.99 0.43 9.60
N GLY A 154 9.41 -0.77 9.54
CA GLY A 154 8.75 -1.35 10.70
C GLY A 154 7.80 -2.47 10.38
N ALA A 155 6.99 -2.84 11.36
CA ALA A 155 5.99 -3.89 11.20
C ALA A 155 4.83 -3.42 10.31
N ILE A 156 4.25 -4.35 9.54
CA ILE A 156 3.02 -4.15 8.77
C ILE A 156 2.00 -5.21 9.19
N GLY A 157 0.77 -4.77 9.47
CA GLY A 157 -0.39 -5.63 9.67
C GLY A 157 -1.35 -5.45 8.49
N THR A 158 -1.93 -6.53 8.00
CA THR A 158 -2.88 -6.52 6.88
C THR A 158 -4.14 -7.27 7.27
N VAL A 159 -5.29 -6.72 6.88
CA VAL A 159 -6.58 -7.43 6.88
C VAL A 159 -7.24 -7.21 5.54
N GLY A 160 -7.90 -8.23 5.00
CA GLY A 160 -8.55 -8.09 3.71
C GLY A 160 -9.49 -9.24 3.38
N VAL A 161 -10.05 -9.17 2.18
CA VAL A 161 -10.90 -10.20 1.62
C VAL A 161 -10.61 -10.38 0.14
N ASP A 162 -10.45 -11.62 -0.28
CA ASP A 162 -10.46 -12.03 -1.68
C ASP A 162 -11.87 -12.50 -2.06
N MET A 163 -12.40 -11.98 -3.14
CA MET A 163 -13.65 -12.43 -3.74
C MET A 163 -13.32 -13.23 -5.01
N ASN A 164 -13.51 -14.56 -4.97
CA ASN A 164 -13.26 -15.43 -6.10
C ASN A 164 -14.33 -15.18 -7.20
N ILE A 165 -13.86 -14.80 -8.38
CA ILE A 165 -14.69 -14.61 -9.59
C ILE A 165 -14.69 -15.92 -10.40
N THR A 166 -13.52 -16.52 -10.52
CA THR A 166 -13.29 -17.84 -11.13
C THR A 166 -12.23 -18.58 -10.30
N PRO A 167 -11.93 -19.85 -10.55
CA PRO A 167 -10.81 -20.53 -9.89
C PRO A 167 -9.44 -19.82 -10.06
N THR A 168 -9.29 -19.05 -11.14
CA THR A 168 -8.06 -18.31 -11.45
C THR A 168 -8.14 -16.85 -11.01
N TRP A 169 -9.24 -16.16 -11.27
CA TRP A 169 -9.38 -14.73 -11.07
C TRP A 169 -10.13 -14.38 -9.78
N PHE A 170 -9.63 -13.37 -9.08
CA PHE A 170 -10.28 -12.85 -7.87
C PHE A 170 -10.14 -11.32 -7.79
N ALA A 171 -11.09 -10.68 -7.13
CA ALA A 171 -10.97 -9.31 -6.68
C ALA A 171 -10.47 -9.30 -5.24
N ARG A 172 -9.64 -8.32 -4.88
CA ARG A 172 -9.12 -8.12 -3.52
C ARG A 172 -9.50 -6.75 -3.00
N ALA A 173 -9.88 -6.68 -1.73
CA ALA A 173 -9.93 -5.45 -0.95
C ALA A 173 -9.14 -5.67 0.34
N ASP A 174 -8.25 -4.73 0.69
CA ASP A 174 -7.43 -4.83 1.89
C ASP A 174 -7.20 -3.48 2.57
N ALA A 175 -6.94 -3.54 3.87
CA ALA A 175 -6.44 -2.44 4.67
C ALA A 175 -5.12 -2.87 5.34
N ARG A 176 -4.14 -1.97 5.35
CA ARG A 176 -2.83 -2.21 5.94
C ARG A 176 -2.48 -1.11 6.92
N TYR A 177 -1.93 -1.49 8.06
CA TYR A 177 -1.36 -0.58 9.03
C TYR A 177 0.15 -0.74 9.03
N LEU A 178 0.85 0.37 8.75
CA LEU A 178 2.31 0.40 8.70
C LEU A 178 2.83 1.10 9.96
N ARG A 179 3.42 0.33 10.88
CA ARG A 179 4.11 0.92 12.03
C ARG A 179 5.46 1.44 11.55
N SER A 180 5.53 2.73 11.23
CA SER A 180 6.67 3.37 10.60
C SER A 180 7.46 4.21 11.57
N ARG A 181 8.77 3.98 11.64
CA ARG A 181 9.72 4.75 12.42
C ARG A 181 10.79 5.32 11.51
N ALA A 182 11.04 6.62 11.61
CA ALA A 182 12.08 7.32 10.89
C ALA A 182 12.93 8.16 11.86
N ASP A 183 14.24 8.07 11.73
CA ASP A 183 15.16 8.92 12.49
C ASP A 183 15.31 10.27 11.80
N VAL A 184 15.26 11.35 12.58
CA VAL A 184 15.47 12.71 12.09
C VAL A 184 16.97 12.98 12.08
N ASN A 185 17.53 13.28 10.91
CA ASN A 185 18.93 13.65 10.72
C ASN A 185 19.03 15.16 10.38
N GLN A 186 19.86 15.89 11.09
CA GLN A 186 20.19 17.29 10.81
C GLN A 186 21.67 17.39 10.42
N ALA A 187 21.97 17.94 9.26
CA ALA A 187 23.32 18.03 8.70
C ALA A 187 24.08 16.68 8.67
N GLY A 188 23.36 15.56 8.42
CA GLY A 188 23.94 14.21 8.37
C GLY A 188 24.21 13.55 9.72
N VAL A 189 23.82 14.18 10.83
CA VAL A 189 23.96 13.63 12.20
C VAL A 189 22.57 13.32 12.75
N SER A 190 22.38 12.11 13.29
CA SER A 190 21.13 11.73 13.94
C SER A 190 20.87 12.62 15.16
N THR A 191 19.72 13.25 15.23
CA THR A 191 19.31 14.08 16.39
C THR A 191 18.82 13.23 17.57
N GLY A 192 18.70 11.91 17.39
CA GLY A 192 18.12 11.01 18.39
C GLY A 192 16.59 11.14 18.53
N GLN A 193 15.94 11.92 17.66
CA GLN A 193 14.49 12.04 17.61
C GLN A 193 13.92 11.04 16.60
N GLU A 194 12.95 10.25 17.04
CA GLU A 194 12.22 9.28 16.23
C GLU A 194 10.85 9.85 15.83
N LEU A 195 10.62 9.96 14.52
CA LEU A 195 9.32 10.36 13.98
C LEU A 195 8.43 9.13 13.79
N LYS A 196 7.21 9.20 14.32
CA LYS A 196 6.18 8.16 14.21
C LYS A 196 5.20 8.56 13.12
N LEU A 197 5.16 7.83 12.02
CA LEU A 197 4.29 8.12 10.88
C LEU A 197 3.02 7.26 10.85
N ASP A 198 3.11 6.01 11.27
CA ASP A 198 2.06 5.00 11.45
C ASP A 198 0.85 5.13 10.47
N PRO A 199 1.04 5.17 9.12
CA PRO A 199 -0.05 5.36 8.18
C PRO A 199 -0.91 4.13 8.02
N TRP A 200 -2.18 4.37 7.62
CA TRP A 200 -3.09 3.35 7.10
C TRP A 200 -3.12 3.40 5.57
N THR A 201 -3.29 2.24 4.95
CA THR A 201 -3.58 2.16 3.52
C THR A 201 -4.86 1.34 3.31
N VAL A 202 -5.65 1.74 2.30
CA VAL A 202 -6.82 0.98 1.85
C VAL A 202 -6.68 0.75 0.36
N GLY A 203 -6.70 -0.51 -0.05
CA GLY A 203 -6.46 -0.94 -1.42
C GLY A 203 -7.60 -1.77 -2.00
N VAL A 204 -7.71 -1.70 -3.33
CA VAL A 204 -8.54 -2.60 -4.13
C VAL A 204 -7.75 -3.05 -5.35
N GLY A 205 -7.97 -4.29 -5.79
CA GLY A 205 -7.24 -4.84 -6.93
C GLY A 205 -7.90 -6.06 -7.54
N ILE A 206 -7.34 -6.48 -8.66
CA ILE A 206 -7.66 -7.74 -9.33
C ILE A 206 -6.43 -8.62 -9.31
N GLY A 207 -6.63 -9.89 -8.99
CA GLY A 207 -5.57 -10.88 -8.93
C GLY A 207 -5.86 -12.12 -9.75
N ALA A 208 -4.78 -12.82 -10.07
CA ALA A 208 -4.82 -14.13 -10.70
C ALA A 208 -3.95 -15.12 -9.92
N ARG A 209 -4.40 -16.38 -9.86
CA ARG A 209 -3.69 -17.51 -9.25
C ARG A 209 -3.27 -18.53 -10.31
N PHE A 210 -2.07 -19.11 -10.10
CA PHE A 210 -1.46 -20.10 -11.01
C PHE A 210 -1.00 -21.34 -10.25
#